data_044ccaa0589c3d09eb14a2a59b4bff1b
#
_entry.id   044ccaa0589c3d09eb14a2a59b4bff1b
#
_cell.length_a   1.000
_cell.length_b   1.000
_cell.length_c   1.000
_cell.angle_alpha   90.00
_cell.angle_beta   90.00
_cell.angle_gamma   90.00
#
_symmetry.space_group_name_H-M   'P 1'
#
loop_
_entity.id
_entity.type
_entity.pdbx_description
1 polymer ?
#
loop_
_entity_poly.entity_id
_entity_poly.type
_entity_poly.pdbx_seq_one_letter_code
_entity_poly.pdbx_strand_id
1 'polypeptide(L)'
;MPVIYLSPSLQPFNEYVTGSNEQAVMNELADKMVPYLRACGIRYTRSNPDMTLGQVIRESNAGYYDLHLALHSNAAAGDLAGKVRGSDAYYYTYSALGKKAAEILAKNLKKIYPIPEKVRAVPTTKFIELSKTNAPAVLMEIAYHDNPEDAYWIQSNLDAIAANLVQGLCIYFGIPFISDPQPPRKGVVVTQSTPLNIRQKPSTDAPVLTQAQKGETITVLGQWEDWYVVEVRGVIGYAAARYIQV
;
A
#
# COMPACT_ATOMS: atom_id res chain seq x y z
N MET A 1 11.94 2.09 8.22
CA MET A 1 11.10 1.97 7.00
C MET A 1 9.65 1.90 7.42
N PRO A 2 8.71 2.40 6.59
CA PRO A 2 7.30 2.40 6.92
C PRO A 2 6.71 1.00 7.12
N VAL A 3 5.67 0.93 7.95
CA VAL A 3 4.89 -0.30 8.19
C VAL A 3 3.42 0.03 8.05
N ILE A 4 2.68 -0.71 7.22
CA ILE A 4 1.25 -0.53 7.07
C ILE A 4 0.45 -1.75 7.53
N TYR A 5 -0.77 -1.51 7.97
CA TYR A 5 -1.78 -2.56 8.06
C TYR A 5 -2.63 -2.51 6.79
N LEU A 6 -2.67 -3.61 6.04
CA LEU A 6 -3.41 -3.75 4.79
C LEU A 6 -4.67 -4.57 5.03
N SER A 7 -5.83 -3.95 4.86
CA SER A 7 -7.14 -4.50 5.19
C SER A 7 -8.03 -4.59 3.93
N PRO A 8 -7.89 -5.63 3.09
CA PRO A 8 -8.83 -5.87 2.02
C PRO A 8 -10.21 -6.27 2.57
N SER A 9 -11.25 -5.94 1.82
CA SER A 9 -12.65 -6.16 2.17
C SER A 9 -12.92 -7.58 2.65
N LEU A 10 -13.80 -7.70 3.66
CA LEU A 10 -14.31 -8.95 4.23
C LEU A 10 -15.75 -9.25 3.78
N GLN A 11 -16.21 -8.67 2.66
CA GLN A 11 -17.62 -8.69 2.24
C GLN A 11 -17.84 -9.59 1.01
N PRO A 12 -17.95 -10.93 1.18
CA PRO A 12 -18.17 -11.85 0.06
C PRO A 12 -19.59 -11.76 -0.51
N PHE A 13 -20.51 -11.11 0.20
CA PHE A 13 -21.91 -10.93 -0.21
C PHE A 13 -22.11 -9.69 -1.12
N ASN A 14 -21.12 -8.85 -1.31
CA ASN A 14 -21.13 -7.74 -2.25
C ASN A 14 -20.68 -8.25 -3.61
N GLU A 15 -21.65 -8.56 -4.48
CA GLU A 15 -21.36 -9.13 -5.79
C GLU A 15 -21.06 -8.04 -6.83
N TYR A 16 -20.04 -8.30 -7.65
CA TYR A 16 -19.76 -7.49 -8.84
C TYR A 16 -20.76 -7.85 -9.96
N VAL A 17 -21.29 -6.83 -10.63
CA VAL A 17 -22.19 -7.06 -11.79
C VAL A 17 -21.50 -7.81 -12.95
N THR A 18 -20.16 -7.83 -12.95
CA THR A 18 -19.32 -8.53 -13.92
C THR A 18 -18.89 -9.93 -13.46
N GLY A 19 -19.42 -10.40 -12.34
CA GLY A 19 -19.03 -11.64 -11.69
C GLY A 19 -17.93 -11.46 -10.66
N SER A 20 -17.80 -12.39 -9.71
CA SER A 20 -16.96 -12.31 -8.51
C SER A 20 -17.60 -11.49 -7.39
N ASN A 21 -16.88 -11.22 -6.31
CA ASN A 21 -17.35 -10.43 -5.18
C ASN A 21 -16.25 -9.50 -4.65
N GLU A 22 -16.63 -8.55 -3.82
CA GLU A 22 -15.74 -7.52 -3.29
C GLU A 22 -14.56 -8.12 -2.52
N GLN A 23 -14.80 -9.09 -1.64
CA GLN A 23 -13.75 -9.76 -0.88
C GLN A 23 -12.68 -10.37 -1.81
N ALA A 24 -13.09 -11.12 -2.82
CA ALA A 24 -12.18 -11.77 -3.75
C ALA A 24 -11.35 -10.75 -4.55
N VAL A 25 -12.01 -9.74 -5.13
CA VAL A 25 -11.34 -8.73 -5.97
C VAL A 25 -10.41 -7.85 -5.15
N MET A 26 -10.79 -7.43 -3.95
CA MET A 26 -9.92 -6.59 -3.09
C MET A 26 -8.76 -7.39 -2.50
N ASN A 27 -8.94 -8.70 -2.26
CA ASN A 27 -7.83 -9.57 -1.88
C ASN A 27 -6.85 -9.79 -3.04
N GLU A 28 -7.33 -9.96 -4.28
CA GLU A 28 -6.46 -9.99 -5.46
C GLU A 28 -5.70 -8.67 -5.65
N LEU A 29 -6.37 -7.52 -5.47
CA LEU A 29 -5.70 -6.22 -5.48
C LEU A 29 -4.59 -6.14 -4.43
N ALA A 30 -4.85 -6.60 -3.21
CA ALA A 30 -3.85 -6.65 -2.16
C ALA A 30 -2.66 -7.56 -2.53
N ASP A 31 -2.89 -8.72 -3.18
CA ASP A 31 -1.82 -9.59 -3.67
C ASP A 31 -0.93 -8.88 -4.69
N LYS A 32 -1.54 -8.12 -5.62
CA LYS A 32 -0.80 -7.34 -6.62
C LYS A 32 -0.04 -6.15 -6.02
N MET A 33 -0.45 -5.63 -4.87
CA MET A 33 0.30 -4.58 -4.15
C MET A 33 1.57 -5.12 -3.49
N VAL A 34 1.59 -6.38 -3.06
CA VAL A 34 2.69 -6.97 -2.26
C VAL A 34 4.07 -6.86 -2.94
N PRO A 35 4.25 -7.17 -4.23
CA PRO A 35 5.54 -7.00 -4.89
C PRO A 35 6.07 -5.57 -4.84
N TYR A 36 5.21 -4.58 -5.08
CA TYR A 36 5.56 -3.15 -5.03
C TYR A 36 5.89 -2.69 -3.60
N LEU A 37 5.07 -3.07 -2.60
CA LEU A 37 5.32 -2.76 -1.18
C LEU A 37 6.70 -3.26 -0.77
N ARG A 38 7.02 -4.51 -1.09
CA ARG A 38 8.30 -5.14 -0.77
C ARG A 38 9.46 -4.42 -1.46
N ALA A 39 9.35 -4.17 -2.77
CA ALA A 39 10.41 -3.51 -3.53
C ALA A 39 10.69 -2.10 -3.01
N CYS A 40 9.66 -1.35 -2.61
CA CYS A 40 9.79 -0.02 -2.00
C CYS A 40 10.20 -0.05 -0.53
N GLY A 41 10.34 -1.24 0.08
CA GLY A 41 10.72 -1.40 1.49
C GLY A 41 9.61 -1.06 2.48
N ILE A 42 8.35 -1.04 2.05
CA ILE A 42 7.20 -0.89 2.93
C ILE A 42 6.85 -2.25 3.52
N ARG A 43 6.99 -2.40 4.84
CA ARG A 43 6.52 -3.60 5.54
C ARG A 43 5.01 -3.56 5.71
N TYR A 44 4.39 -4.72 5.76
CA TYR A 44 2.96 -4.82 5.95
C TYR A 44 2.57 -6.02 6.81
N THR A 45 1.47 -5.87 7.52
CA THR A 45 0.62 -6.96 8.01
C THR A 45 -0.68 -6.91 7.22
N ARG A 46 -1.21 -8.05 6.83
CA ARG A 46 -2.46 -8.13 6.08
C ARG A 46 -3.49 -8.91 6.89
N SER A 47 -4.73 -8.40 6.95
CA SER A 47 -5.85 -9.11 7.56
C SER A 47 -6.12 -10.44 6.86
N ASN A 48 -6.51 -11.43 7.64
CA ASN A 48 -7.01 -12.69 7.09
C ASN A 48 -8.46 -12.49 6.62
N PRO A 49 -8.85 -12.96 5.42
CA PRO A 49 -10.21 -12.84 4.89
C PRO A 49 -11.29 -13.49 5.75
N ASP A 50 -10.94 -14.42 6.65
CA ASP A 50 -11.87 -15.07 7.57
C ASP A 50 -12.12 -14.28 8.87
N MET A 51 -11.48 -13.13 9.03
CA MET A 51 -11.67 -12.26 10.20
C MET A 51 -13.00 -11.52 10.14
N THR A 52 -13.51 -11.18 11.31
CA THR A 52 -14.54 -10.14 11.46
C THR A 52 -13.88 -8.76 11.50
N LEU A 53 -14.60 -7.70 11.15
CA LEU A 53 -14.10 -6.33 11.24
C LEU A 53 -13.57 -6.00 12.65
N GLY A 54 -14.22 -6.50 13.71
CA GLY A 54 -13.74 -6.32 15.08
C GLY A 54 -12.39 -7.00 15.35
N GLN A 55 -12.10 -8.13 14.70
CA GLN A 55 -10.79 -8.80 14.79
C GLN A 55 -9.72 -8.01 14.03
N VAL A 56 -10.03 -7.51 12.84
CA VAL A 56 -9.15 -6.64 12.05
C VAL A 56 -8.73 -5.40 12.85
N ILE A 57 -9.70 -4.70 13.45
CA ILE A 57 -9.42 -3.52 14.28
C ILE A 57 -8.54 -3.87 15.49
N ARG A 58 -8.80 -4.99 16.16
CA ARG A 58 -7.98 -5.43 17.30
C ARG A 58 -6.56 -5.80 16.87
N GLU A 59 -6.39 -6.52 15.76
CA GLU A 59 -5.06 -6.88 15.24
C GLU A 59 -4.28 -5.63 14.82
N SER A 60 -4.91 -4.71 14.08
CA SER A 60 -4.32 -3.44 13.72
C SER A 60 -3.89 -2.63 14.96
N ASN A 61 -4.69 -2.63 16.01
CA ASN A 61 -4.39 -1.89 17.24
C ASN A 61 -3.36 -2.59 18.15
N ALA A 62 -3.10 -3.88 17.95
CA ALA A 62 -2.06 -4.62 18.66
C ALA A 62 -0.65 -4.34 18.14
N GLY A 63 -0.51 -3.81 16.92
CA GLY A 63 0.74 -3.42 16.30
C GLY A 63 0.96 -1.91 16.25
N TYR A 64 2.15 -1.51 15.77
CA TYR A 64 2.46 -0.12 15.44
C TYR A 64 2.55 0.00 13.93
N TYR A 65 1.59 0.75 13.34
CA TYR A 65 1.52 0.99 11.90
C TYR A 65 1.52 2.48 11.61
N ASP A 66 2.26 2.86 10.57
CA ASP A 66 2.31 4.24 10.08
C ASP A 66 1.05 4.61 9.29
N LEU A 67 0.33 3.60 8.79
CA LEU A 67 -0.96 3.75 8.12
C LEU A 67 -1.75 2.44 8.18
N HIS A 68 -3.06 2.52 8.40
CA HIS A 68 -4.03 1.46 8.15
C HIS A 68 -4.72 1.76 6.81
N LEU A 69 -4.60 0.87 5.83
CA LEU A 69 -5.18 1.01 4.51
C LEU A 69 -6.23 -0.07 4.28
N ALA A 70 -7.50 0.32 4.28
CA ALA A 70 -8.61 -0.55 3.91
C ALA A 70 -8.90 -0.42 2.41
N LEU A 71 -9.14 -1.57 1.75
CA LEU A 71 -9.44 -1.67 0.33
C LEU A 71 -10.87 -2.19 0.15
N HIS A 72 -11.71 -1.38 -0.46
CA HIS A 72 -13.11 -1.64 -0.73
C HIS A 72 -13.50 -1.23 -2.15
N SER A 73 -14.65 -1.67 -2.59
CA SER A 73 -15.35 -1.16 -3.76
C SER A 73 -16.80 -0.85 -3.40
N ASN A 74 -17.28 0.28 -3.87
CA ASN A 74 -18.56 0.87 -3.50
C ASN A 74 -19.74 0.24 -4.24
N ALA A 75 -20.94 0.44 -3.70
CA ALA A 75 -22.20 0.17 -4.37
C ALA A 75 -23.21 1.30 -4.08
N ALA A 76 -23.98 1.67 -5.09
CA ALA A 76 -25.07 2.61 -4.91
C ALA A 76 -26.36 1.89 -4.50
N ALA A 77 -27.19 2.55 -3.69
CA ALA A 77 -28.44 1.97 -3.21
C ALA A 77 -29.68 2.58 -3.91
N GLY A 78 -30.79 1.86 -3.86
CA GLY A 78 -32.09 2.33 -4.35
C GLY A 78 -32.06 2.66 -5.85
N ASP A 79 -32.69 3.77 -6.22
CA ASP A 79 -32.81 4.21 -7.63
C ASP A 79 -31.47 4.56 -8.29
N LEU A 80 -30.40 4.67 -7.51
CA LEU A 80 -29.05 4.95 -8.01
C LEU A 80 -28.23 3.69 -8.28
N ALA A 81 -28.72 2.50 -7.90
CA ALA A 81 -28.03 1.24 -8.12
C ALA A 81 -27.62 1.08 -9.59
N GLY A 82 -26.36 0.74 -9.82
CA GLY A 82 -25.76 0.57 -11.15
C GLY A 82 -25.51 1.86 -11.94
N LYS A 83 -25.88 3.04 -11.41
CA LYS A 83 -25.81 4.32 -12.16
C LYS A 83 -24.69 5.24 -11.67
N VAL A 84 -24.21 5.05 -10.46
CA VAL A 84 -23.15 5.89 -9.86
C VAL A 84 -21.78 5.38 -10.27
N ARG A 85 -20.88 6.31 -10.51
CA ARG A 85 -19.45 6.03 -10.77
C ARG A 85 -18.59 6.99 -9.97
N GLY A 86 -17.38 6.58 -9.68
CA GLY A 86 -16.39 7.41 -8.98
C GLY A 86 -15.57 6.60 -7.99
N SER A 87 -14.64 7.27 -7.34
CA SER A 87 -13.78 6.69 -6.32
C SER A 87 -13.64 7.64 -5.15
N ASP A 88 -13.77 7.14 -3.93
CA ASP A 88 -13.65 7.92 -2.71
C ASP A 88 -12.56 7.35 -1.80
N ALA A 89 -11.63 8.21 -1.36
CA ALA A 89 -10.69 7.92 -0.30
C ALA A 89 -11.25 8.50 1.01
N TYR A 90 -11.86 7.65 1.83
CA TYR A 90 -12.43 8.07 3.10
C TYR A 90 -11.37 8.14 4.20
N TYR A 91 -11.48 9.16 5.06
CA TYR A 91 -10.65 9.31 6.24
C TYR A 91 -11.50 9.77 7.45
N TYR A 92 -11.05 9.44 8.65
CA TYR A 92 -11.72 9.94 9.86
C TYR A 92 -11.58 11.46 9.96
N THR A 93 -12.70 12.17 10.09
CA THR A 93 -12.77 13.64 10.02
C THR A 93 -11.77 14.35 10.93
N TYR A 94 -11.43 13.76 12.07
CA TYR A 94 -10.52 14.35 13.05
C TYR A 94 -9.06 13.87 12.92
N SER A 95 -8.74 13.07 11.90
CA SER A 95 -7.39 12.57 11.65
C SER A 95 -6.67 13.42 10.60
N ALA A 96 -5.75 14.28 11.02
CA ALA A 96 -4.96 15.08 10.10
C ALA A 96 -4.04 14.23 9.20
N LEU A 97 -3.44 13.17 9.75
CA LEU A 97 -2.60 12.25 8.98
C LEU A 97 -3.41 11.37 8.04
N GLY A 98 -4.59 10.90 8.47
CA GLY A 98 -5.53 10.19 7.60
C GLY A 98 -6.00 11.06 6.44
N LYS A 99 -6.34 12.33 6.69
CA LYS A 99 -6.66 13.32 5.65
C LYS A 99 -5.53 13.45 4.64
N LYS A 100 -4.30 13.68 5.11
CA LYS A 100 -3.12 13.82 4.24
C LYS A 100 -2.93 12.57 3.35
N ALA A 101 -3.05 11.37 3.92
CA ALA A 101 -2.91 10.12 3.17
C ALA A 101 -4.03 9.98 2.13
N ALA A 102 -5.29 10.22 2.50
CA ALA A 102 -6.45 10.16 1.60
C ALA A 102 -6.34 11.14 0.43
N GLU A 103 -5.92 12.38 0.69
CA GLU A 103 -5.71 13.40 -0.35
C GLU A 103 -4.61 12.99 -1.35
N ILE A 104 -3.52 12.38 -0.88
CA ILE A 104 -2.43 11.89 -1.72
C ILE A 104 -2.89 10.70 -2.56
N LEU A 105 -3.55 9.71 -1.95
CA LEU A 105 -4.05 8.51 -2.63
C LEU A 105 -5.10 8.89 -3.69
N ALA A 106 -6.07 9.74 -3.35
CA ALA A 106 -7.06 10.24 -4.29
C ALA A 106 -6.40 11.01 -5.45
N LYS A 107 -5.47 11.92 -5.17
CA LYS A 107 -4.72 12.65 -6.20
C LYS A 107 -3.96 11.72 -7.13
N ASN A 108 -3.39 10.63 -6.60
CA ASN A 108 -2.67 9.67 -7.41
C ASN A 108 -3.62 8.83 -8.27
N LEU A 109 -4.76 8.38 -7.70
CA LEU A 109 -5.76 7.58 -8.41
C LEU A 109 -6.43 8.34 -9.57
N LYS A 110 -6.56 9.67 -9.48
CA LYS A 110 -7.01 10.53 -10.59
C LYS A 110 -6.21 10.36 -11.87
N LYS A 111 -4.97 9.90 -11.80
CA LYS A 111 -4.11 9.72 -12.97
C LYS A 111 -4.50 8.54 -13.84
N ILE A 112 -5.21 7.56 -13.26
CA ILE A 112 -5.55 6.31 -13.95
C ILE A 112 -7.05 6.05 -14.01
N TYR A 113 -7.86 6.67 -13.14
CA TYR A 113 -9.31 6.50 -13.17
C TYR A 113 -9.92 7.22 -14.37
N PRO A 114 -10.87 6.60 -15.11
CA PRO A 114 -11.42 7.14 -16.36
C PRO A 114 -12.13 8.50 -16.22
N ILE A 115 -12.63 8.83 -15.03
CA ILE A 115 -13.37 10.07 -14.74
C ILE A 115 -12.69 10.78 -13.55
N PRO A 116 -11.52 11.45 -13.75
CA PRO A 116 -10.69 11.97 -12.66
C PRO A 116 -11.41 12.93 -11.71
N GLU A 117 -12.39 13.69 -12.21
CA GLU A 117 -13.18 14.63 -11.41
C GLU A 117 -14.10 13.94 -10.38
N LYS A 118 -14.39 12.65 -10.58
CA LYS A 118 -15.16 11.82 -9.65
C LYS A 118 -14.30 11.11 -8.60
N VAL A 119 -12.99 11.37 -8.54
CA VAL A 119 -12.12 10.84 -7.48
C VAL A 119 -11.94 11.89 -6.39
N ARG A 120 -12.25 11.53 -5.14
CA ARG A 120 -12.29 12.49 -4.02
C ARG A 120 -11.66 11.93 -2.75
N ALA A 121 -11.13 12.81 -1.90
CA ALA A 121 -10.87 12.52 -0.50
C ALA A 121 -12.05 13.02 0.33
N VAL A 122 -12.65 12.14 1.15
CA VAL A 122 -13.93 12.41 1.81
C VAL A 122 -13.81 12.22 3.32
N PRO A 123 -14.09 13.28 4.14
CA PRO A 123 -14.14 13.12 5.58
C PRO A 123 -15.38 12.35 6.00
N THR A 124 -15.23 11.47 7.00
CA THR A 124 -16.36 10.72 7.55
C THR A 124 -16.19 10.37 9.02
N THR A 125 -17.30 10.17 9.71
CA THR A 125 -17.34 9.59 11.06
C THR A 125 -18.05 8.23 11.10
N LYS A 126 -18.52 7.74 9.92
CA LYS A 126 -19.41 6.58 9.83
C LYS A 126 -18.67 5.24 9.87
N PHE A 127 -17.45 5.17 9.33
CA PHE A 127 -16.70 3.92 9.27
C PHE A 127 -15.93 3.69 10.57
N ILE A 128 -16.32 2.63 11.27
CA ILE A 128 -15.68 2.27 12.55
C ILE A 128 -14.22 1.84 12.36
N GLU A 129 -13.86 1.28 11.21
CA GLU A 129 -12.49 0.92 10.86
C GLU A 129 -11.57 2.13 10.82
N LEU A 130 -12.09 3.29 10.38
CA LEU A 130 -11.34 4.55 10.37
C LEU A 130 -11.27 5.24 11.75
N SER A 131 -12.30 5.08 12.58
CA SER A 131 -12.43 5.81 13.85
C SER A 131 -11.94 5.00 15.06
N LYS A 132 -11.75 3.68 14.93
CA LYS A 132 -11.36 2.78 16.04
C LYS A 132 -9.96 2.18 15.86
N THR A 133 -9.26 2.46 14.78
CA THR A 133 -7.85 2.12 14.60
C THR A 133 -6.95 3.20 15.20
N ASN A 134 -5.85 2.79 15.85
CA ASN A 134 -4.87 3.69 16.45
C ASN A 134 -3.99 4.37 15.39
N ALA A 135 -3.68 3.65 14.30
CA ALA A 135 -2.95 4.20 13.17
C ALA A 135 -3.80 5.22 12.41
N PRO A 136 -3.20 6.24 11.77
CA PRO A 136 -3.90 6.99 10.73
C PRO A 136 -4.51 6.03 9.72
N ALA A 137 -5.78 6.21 9.36
CA ALA A 137 -6.48 5.25 8.52
C ALA A 137 -7.11 5.89 7.29
N VAL A 138 -7.07 5.15 6.17
CA VAL A 138 -7.78 5.47 4.92
C VAL A 138 -8.53 4.24 4.47
N LEU A 139 -9.79 4.43 4.05
CA LEU A 139 -10.60 3.42 3.39
C LEU A 139 -10.81 3.87 1.94
N MET A 140 -10.27 3.09 1.02
CA MET A 140 -10.40 3.33 -0.41
C MET A 140 -11.63 2.61 -0.94
N GLU A 141 -12.61 3.36 -1.40
CA GLU A 141 -13.66 2.86 -2.30
C GLU A 141 -13.16 3.05 -3.73
N ILE A 142 -12.55 1.98 -4.29
CA ILE A 142 -11.78 2.06 -5.55
C ILE A 142 -12.64 2.52 -6.72
N ALA A 143 -13.85 1.99 -6.85
CA ALA A 143 -14.92 2.43 -7.75
C ALA A 143 -16.19 1.65 -7.40
N TYR A 144 -17.23 1.71 -8.24
CA TYR A 144 -18.54 1.09 -7.96
C TYR A 144 -18.65 -0.30 -8.60
N HIS A 145 -18.70 -1.37 -7.77
CA HIS A 145 -18.80 -2.75 -8.24
C HIS A 145 -20.20 -3.11 -8.80
N ASP A 146 -21.22 -2.33 -8.45
CA ASP A 146 -22.57 -2.46 -9.00
C ASP A 146 -22.75 -1.74 -10.36
N ASN A 147 -21.81 -0.88 -10.75
CA ASN A 147 -21.80 -0.23 -12.06
C ASN A 147 -20.94 -1.04 -13.07
N PRO A 148 -21.48 -1.42 -14.26
CA PRO A 148 -20.76 -2.26 -15.19
C PRO A 148 -19.42 -1.70 -15.68
N GLU A 149 -19.33 -0.40 -15.93
CA GLU A 149 -18.11 0.22 -16.44
C GLU A 149 -17.03 0.32 -15.35
N ASP A 150 -17.42 0.62 -14.11
CA ASP A 150 -16.50 0.68 -12.97
C ASP A 150 -16.05 -0.72 -12.53
N ALA A 151 -16.97 -1.69 -12.48
CA ALA A 151 -16.66 -3.07 -12.17
C ALA A 151 -15.66 -3.66 -13.18
N TYR A 152 -15.91 -3.45 -14.47
CA TYR A 152 -14.98 -3.85 -15.53
C TYR A 152 -13.63 -3.14 -15.42
N TRP A 153 -13.63 -1.82 -15.16
CA TRP A 153 -12.40 -1.05 -14.98
C TRP A 153 -11.57 -1.58 -13.81
N ILE A 154 -12.18 -1.85 -12.65
CA ILE A 154 -11.46 -2.41 -11.49
C ILE A 154 -10.78 -3.72 -11.88
N GLN A 155 -11.56 -4.69 -12.36
CA GLN A 155 -11.07 -6.04 -12.63
C GLN A 155 -10.02 -6.08 -13.76
N SER A 156 -10.15 -5.21 -14.77
CA SER A 156 -9.20 -5.14 -15.89
C SER A 156 -7.92 -4.36 -15.58
N ASN A 157 -7.86 -3.63 -14.46
CA ASN A 157 -6.76 -2.73 -14.14
C ASN A 157 -6.13 -2.97 -12.76
N LEU A 158 -6.33 -4.14 -12.15
CA LEU A 158 -5.85 -4.42 -10.80
C LEU A 158 -4.34 -4.18 -10.64
N ASP A 159 -3.51 -4.52 -11.63
CA ASP A 159 -2.06 -4.26 -11.58
C ASP A 159 -1.75 -2.75 -11.59
N ALA A 160 -2.43 -1.99 -12.44
CA ALA A 160 -2.26 -0.54 -12.52
C ALA A 160 -2.75 0.15 -11.24
N ILE A 161 -3.87 -0.30 -10.67
CA ILE A 161 -4.42 0.20 -9.41
C ILE A 161 -3.46 -0.12 -8.26
N ALA A 162 -2.93 -1.33 -8.19
CA ALA A 162 -1.96 -1.74 -7.18
C ALA A 162 -0.69 -0.87 -7.22
N ALA A 163 -0.09 -0.71 -8.41
CA ALA A 163 1.07 0.14 -8.61
C ALA A 163 0.78 1.60 -8.21
N ASN A 164 -0.39 2.12 -8.59
CA ASN A 164 -0.81 3.50 -8.30
C ASN A 164 -1.01 3.73 -6.79
N LEU A 165 -1.66 2.82 -6.08
CA LEU A 165 -1.85 2.91 -4.63
C LEU A 165 -0.51 2.88 -3.91
N VAL A 166 0.40 1.95 -4.27
CA VAL A 166 1.73 1.89 -3.65
C VAL A 166 2.56 3.13 -3.99
N GLN A 167 2.46 3.68 -5.21
CA GLN A 167 3.07 4.96 -5.54
C GLN A 167 2.54 6.09 -4.63
N GLY A 168 1.24 6.12 -4.38
CA GLY A 168 0.62 7.06 -3.43
C GLY A 168 1.17 6.89 -2.01
N LEU A 169 1.33 5.66 -1.53
CA LEU A 169 1.97 5.36 -0.25
C LEU A 169 3.43 5.84 -0.21
N CYS A 170 4.20 5.61 -1.26
CA CYS A 170 5.58 6.10 -1.36
C CYS A 170 5.65 7.63 -1.27
N ILE A 171 4.72 8.35 -1.92
CA ILE A 171 4.61 9.81 -1.81
C ILE A 171 4.28 10.22 -0.37
N TYR A 172 3.33 9.53 0.28
CA TYR A 172 2.94 9.82 1.67
C TYR A 172 4.10 9.65 2.64
N PHE A 173 4.90 8.59 2.49
CA PHE A 173 6.05 8.29 3.33
C PHE A 173 7.34 9.02 2.93
N GLY A 174 7.36 9.69 1.79
CA GLY A 174 8.54 10.39 1.27
C GLY A 174 9.69 9.44 0.93
N ILE A 175 9.38 8.30 0.32
CA ILE A 175 10.32 7.30 -0.20
C ILE A 175 10.16 7.11 -1.70
N PRO A 176 11.18 6.62 -2.42
CA PRO A 176 11.06 6.33 -3.85
C PRO A 176 10.05 5.24 -4.15
N PHE A 177 9.35 5.37 -5.28
CA PHE A 177 8.52 4.32 -5.85
C PHE A 177 9.30 3.50 -6.87
N ILE A 178 9.33 2.19 -6.71
CA ILE A 178 9.96 1.24 -7.63
C ILE A 178 8.86 0.63 -8.48
N SER A 179 8.81 1.02 -9.75
CA SER A 179 7.72 0.69 -10.69
C SER A 179 7.85 -0.69 -11.34
N ASP A 180 9.05 -1.29 -11.30
CA ASP A 180 9.32 -2.64 -11.82
C ASP A 180 9.85 -3.52 -10.70
N PRO A 181 8.97 -4.05 -9.82
CA PRO A 181 9.37 -4.86 -8.68
C PRO A 181 9.89 -6.22 -9.13
N GLN A 182 11.15 -6.50 -8.82
CA GLN A 182 11.75 -7.81 -9.06
C GLN A 182 11.60 -8.73 -7.84
N PRO A 183 11.59 -10.04 -8.01
CA PRO A 183 11.66 -10.98 -6.89
C PRO A 183 12.87 -10.69 -6.00
N PRO A 184 12.76 -10.85 -4.67
CA PRO A 184 13.90 -10.71 -3.78
C PRO A 184 15.04 -11.64 -4.17
N ARG A 185 16.27 -11.12 -4.11
CA ARG A 185 17.47 -11.86 -4.48
C ARG A 185 18.56 -11.70 -3.43
N LYS A 186 19.46 -12.67 -3.36
CA LYS A 186 20.63 -12.60 -2.47
C LYS A 186 21.66 -11.63 -3.04
N GLY A 187 22.24 -10.83 -2.14
CA GLY A 187 23.40 -10.01 -2.45
C GLY A 187 24.50 -10.23 -1.41
N VAL A 188 25.74 -10.06 -1.79
CA VAL A 188 26.92 -10.16 -0.91
C VAL A 188 27.56 -8.79 -0.80
N VAL A 189 27.88 -8.37 0.43
CA VAL A 189 28.55 -7.09 0.68
C VAL A 189 30.03 -7.19 0.27
N VAL A 190 30.46 -6.30 -0.64
CA VAL A 190 31.82 -6.30 -1.22
C VAL A 190 32.62 -5.03 -0.92
N THR A 191 32.39 -4.42 0.24
CA THR A 191 33.20 -3.28 0.72
C THR A 191 34.67 -3.67 0.90
N GLN A 192 35.60 -2.71 0.85
CA GLN A 192 37.02 -2.99 1.04
C GLN A 192 37.39 -3.27 2.51
N SER A 193 37.15 -2.28 3.39
CA SER A 193 37.59 -2.31 4.77
C SER A 193 36.54 -1.91 5.81
N THR A 194 35.51 -1.19 5.42
CA THR A 194 34.47 -0.70 6.35
C THR A 194 33.15 -1.41 6.14
N PRO A 195 32.31 -1.56 7.18
CA PRO A 195 30.95 -2.07 7.01
C PRO A 195 30.12 -1.20 6.07
N LEU A 196 29.17 -1.81 5.38
CA LEU A 196 28.19 -1.11 4.54
C LEU A 196 27.10 -0.50 5.39
N ASN A 197 26.90 0.80 5.27
CA ASN A 197 25.79 1.49 5.95
C ASN A 197 24.45 1.21 5.27
N ILE A 198 23.48 0.78 6.06
CA ILE A 198 22.07 0.65 5.68
C ILE A 198 21.32 1.87 6.21
N ARG A 199 20.75 2.66 5.32
CA ARG A 199 20.24 4.01 5.62
C ARG A 199 18.73 4.12 5.52
N GLN A 200 18.18 5.12 6.18
CA GLN A 200 16.74 5.40 6.19
C GLN A 200 16.21 5.87 4.82
N LYS A 201 17.05 6.56 4.04
CA LYS A 201 16.74 7.07 2.69
C LYS A 201 17.92 6.83 1.74
N PRO A 202 17.73 6.86 0.41
CA PRO A 202 18.80 6.69 -0.56
C PRO A 202 19.65 7.98 -0.68
N SER A 203 20.36 8.29 0.40
CA SER A 203 21.27 9.44 0.51
C SER A 203 22.36 9.16 1.51
N THR A 204 23.57 9.63 1.23
CA THR A 204 24.72 9.54 2.15
C THR A 204 24.53 10.34 3.43
N ASP A 205 23.67 11.35 3.43
CA ASP A 205 23.34 12.19 4.58
C ASP A 205 22.21 11.62 5.45
N ALA A 206 21.52 10.57 4.95
CA ALA A 206 20.44 9.95 5.69
C ALA A 206 20.96 9.18 6.91
N PRO A 207 20.19 9.12 8.01
CA PRO A 207 20.52 8.35 9.20
C PRO A 207 20.83 6.88 8.86
N VAL A 208 21.87 6.34 9.51
CA VAL A 208 22.23 4.91 9.42
C VAL A 208 21.35 4.12 10.38
N LEU A 209 20.62 3.14 9.85
CA LEU A 209 19.74 2.25 10.62
C LEU A 209 20.50 1.07 11.20
N THR A 210 21.39 0.49 10.40
CA THR A 210 22.28 -0.63 10.76
C THR A 210 23.44 -0.68 9.77
N GLN A 211 24.37 -1.62 10.00
CA GLN A 211 25.52 -1.87 9.12
C GLN A 211 25.59 -3.34 8.77
N ALA A 212 26.04 -3.66 7.55
CA ALA A 212 26.34 -5.03 7.12
C ALA A 212 27.87 -5.19 6.94
N GLN A 213 28.40 -6.32 7.39
CA GLN A 213 29.83 -6.60 7.32
C GLN A 213 30.24 -7.04 5.90
N LYS A 214 31.53 -6.83 5.55
CA LYS A 214 32.10 -7.40 4.32
C LYS A 214 31.87 -8.90 4.28
N GLY A 215 31.40 -9.43 3.16
CA GLY A 215 31.05 -10.84 2.96
C GLY A 215 29.69 -11.25 3.53
N GLU A 216 29.00 -10.38 4.24
CA GLU A 216 27.67 -10.68 4.77
C GLU A 216 26.67 -10.83 3.62
N THR A 217 25.85 -11.89 3.68
CA THR A 217 24.73 -12.08 2.75
C THR A 217 23.53 -11.28 3.23
N ILE A 218 22.94 -10.53 2.32
CA ILE A 218 21.76 -9.69 2.55
C ILE A 218 20.69 -9.99 1.52
N THR A 219 19.45 -9.57 1.76
CA THR A 219 18.38 -9.68 0.78
C THR A 219 18.19 -8.34 0.07
N VAL A 220 18.29 -8.34 -1.25
CA VAL A 220 17.95 -7.19 -2.11
C VAL A 220 16.46 -7.29 -2.46
N LEU A 221 15.69 -6.30 -2.07
CA LEU A 221 14.23 -6.22 -2.23
C LEU A 221 13.83 -5.41 -3.47
N GLY A 222 14.63 -4.39 -3.83
CA GLY A 222 14.38 -3.51 -4.96
C GLY A 222 15.59 -2.64 -5.27
N GLN A 223 15.47 -1.84 -6.34
CA GLN A 223 16.52 -0.91 -6.77
C GLN A 223 15.91 0.44 -7.13
N TRP A 224 16.53 1.50 -6.63
CA TRP A 224 16.26 2.88 -7.01
C TRP A 224 17.58 3.57 -7.38
N GLU A 225 17.77 3.88 -8.66
CA GLU A 225 19.01 4.45 -9.15
C GLU A 225 20.25 3.64 -8.69
N ASP A 226 21.20 4.29 -8.03
CA ASP A 226 22.42 3.68 -7.48
C ASP A 226 22.24 3.07 -6.06
N TRP A 227 21.00 2.89 -5.62
CA TRP A 227 20.67 2.35 -4.30
C TRP A 227 19.84 1.08 -4.40
N TYR A 228 20.17 0.09 -3.59
CA TYR A 228 19.29 -1.04 -3.32
C TYR A 228 18.46 -0.80 -2.07
N VAL A 229 17.20 -1.21 -2.12
CA VAL A 229 16.41 -1.50 -0.92
C VAL A 229 16.83 -2.88 -0.45
N VAL A 230 17.32 -2.97 0.77
CA VAL A 230 17.89 -4.21 1.31
C VAL A 230 17.30 -4.55 2.67
N GLU A 231 17.28 -5.84 2.98
CA GLU A 231 16.99 -6.33 4.33
C GLU A 231 18.24 -7.01 4.92
N VAL A 232 18.58 -6.57 6.13
CA VAL A 232 19.75 -7.07 6.90
C VAL A 232 19.27 -7.34 8.32
N ARG A 233 19.25 -8.62 8.74
CA ARG A 233 18.82 -9.03 10.10
C ARG A 233 17.48 -8.41 10.52
N GLY A 234 16.49 -8.41 9.61
CA GLY A 234 15.15 -7.84 9.85
C GLY A 234 15.06 -6.30 9.76
N VAL A 235 16.16 -5.61 9.51
CA VAL A 235 16.17 -4.16 9.27
C VAL A 235 16.14 -3.89 7.77
N ILE A 236 15.09 -3.19 7.30
CA ILE A 236 14.99 -2.75 5.91
C ILE A 236 15.52 -1.32 5.80
N GLY A 237 16.28 -1.04 4.73
CA GLY A 237 16.81 0.28 4.45
C GLY A 237 17.48 0.36 3.07
N TYR A 238 18.16 1.46 2.81
CA TYR A 238 18.86 1.72 1.56
C TYR A 238 20.36 1.53 1.70
N ALA A 239 20.96 0.84 0.74
CA ALA A 239 22.41 0.64 0.64
C ALA A 239 22.91 0.99 -0.77
N ALA A 240 24.09 1.59 -0.87
CA ALA A 240 24.68 1.92 -2.17
C ALA A 240 24.97 0.64 -2.97
N ALA A 241 24.39 0.52 -4.15
CA ALA A 241 24.39 -0.70 -4.96
C ALA A 241 25.80 -1.16 -5.34
N ARG A 242 26.74 -0.24 -5.56
CA ARG A 242 28.14 -0.51 -5.92
C ARG A 242 28.91 -1.36 -4.89
N TYR A 243 28.39 -1.49 -3.67
CA TYR A 243 29.00 -2.29 -2.60
C TYR A 243 28.30 -3.62 -2.37
N ILE A 244 27.43 -4.03 -3.27
CA ILE A 244 26.67 -5.28 -3.18
C ILE A 244 26.78 -6.02 -4.51
N GLN A 245 27.30 -7.23 -4.47
CA GLN A 245 27.30 -8.14 -5.60
C GLN A 245 26.01 -8.98 -5.54
N VAL A 246 25.18 -8.92 -6.57
CA VAL A 246 23.93 -9.65 -6.73
C VAL A 246 24.07 -10.73 -7.77
#